data_d26cb4f8c4e1a581d95868f847378eab
#
_entry.id   d26cb4f8c4e1a581d95868f847378eab
#
_cell.length_a   1.000
_cell.length_b   1.000
_cell.length_c   1.000
_cell.angle_alpha   90.00
_cell.angle_beta   90.00
_cell.angle_gamma   90.00
#
_symmetry.space_group_name_H-M   'P 1'
#
loop_
_entity.id
_entity.type
_entity.pdbx_description
1 polymer ?
#
loop_
_entity_poly.entity_id
_entity_poly.type
_entity_poly.pdbx_seq_one_letter_code
_entity_poly.pdbx_strand_id
1 'polypeptide(L)'
;MHSRQRIVHGVLILALLGTFAGLTSCELFPPPTPTTPPSPIDFARVLDYAQRSALVYDSDEVIRQKASPGATVTISPATPTGVKAYVETNDANKVQWVVVRGTSNLANVKLDVDYNKVVDPRLQVPLHKGFAEAALVVYHFVKTLLKPGYETRVTGHSLGGAAAVIVLMLLKEDGVTLGPAMTFGQPKVTNRQGAAKYRSLPLLRFVNDKDPVPLMPPLDLFSLLDEGPFQHFGPEVVLGNGTMYQYYPEHQAERFSVTSFWQTLGQQEIPDHPIARYIQSLQQKIGH
;
A
#
# COMPACT_ATOMS: atom_id res chain seq x y z
N MET A 1 -15.50 -19.85 -39.09
CA MET A 1 -14.26 -20.64 -38.85
C MET A 1 -13.23 -19.79 -38.19
N HIS A 2 -13.21 -19.70 -36.85
CA HIS A 2 -12.12 -19.10 -36.03
C HIS A 2 -12.40 -19.44 -34.58
N SER A 3 -12.14 -20.68 -34.20
CA SER A 3 -12.13 -21.09 -32.81
C SER A 3 -11.32 -22.38 -32.65
N ARG A 4 -10.00 -22.30 -32.66
CA ARG A 4 -9.10 -23.39 -32.22
C ARG A 4 -7.64 -22.91 -32.08
N GLN A 5 -7.36 -21.94 -31.25
CA GLN A 5 -5.94 -21.58 -30.97
C GLN A 5 -5.67 -21.10 -29.54
N ARG A 6 -6.42 -21.55 -28.52
CA ARG A 6 -6.18 -21.14 -27.12
C ARG A 6 -5.91 -22.27 -26.12
N ILE A 7 -5.53 -23.47 -26.54
CA ILE A 7 -5.38 -24.62 -25.61
C ILE A 7 -3.97 -25.23 -25.58
N VAL A 8 -2.98 -24.72 -26.26
CA VAL A 8 -1.67 -25.40 -26.34
C VAL A 8 -0.58 -24.75 -25.47
N HIS A 9 -0.78 -23.63 -24.81
CA HIS A 9 0.25 -22.95 -24.01
C HIS A 9 0.26 -23.28 -22.50
N GLY A 10 -0.67 -24.11 -22.02
CA GLY A 10 -0.78 -24.43 -20.58
C GLY A 10 0.07 -25.59 -20.09
N VAL A 11 0.70 -26.38 -20.95
CA VAL A 11 1.32 -27.68 -20.54
C VAL A 11 2.86 -27.66 -20.55
N LEU A 12 3.49 -26.62 -21.11
CA LEU A 12 4.96 -26.61 -21.22
C LEU A 12 5.70 -26.00 -20.01
N ILE A 13 5.01 -25.42 -19.05
CA ILE A 13 5.61 -24.76 -17.86
C ILE A 13 5.87 -25.75 -16.72
N LEU A 14 5.20 -26.92 -16.71
CA LEU A 14 5.41 -27.91 -15.63
C LEU A 14 6.65 -28.80 -15.80
N ALA A 15 7.28 -28.84 -16.96
CA ALA A 15 8.39 -29.77 -17.23
C ALA A 15 9.79 -29.20 -16.88
N LEU A 16 9.92 -27.89 -16.63
CA LEU A 16 11.22 -27.26 -16.26
C LEU A 16 11.40 -27.15 -14.73
N LEU A 17 10.40 -27.48 -13.92
CA LEU A 17 10.51 -27.46 -12.45
C LEU A 17 10.94 -28.79 -11.85
N GLY A 18 11.15 -29.84 -12.66
CA GLY A 18 11.41 -31.20 -12.19
C GLY A 18 12.86 -31.58 -11.91
N THR A 19 13.85 -30.75 -12.17
CA THR A 19 15.29 -31.13 -12.01
C THR A 19 16.09 -30.26 -11.05
N PHE A 20 15.45 -29.35 -10.30
CA PHE A 20 16.05 -28.61 -9.18
C PHE A 20 15.64 -29.15 -7.80
N ALA A 21 15.25 -30.40 -7.70
CA ALA A 21 14.96 -31.06 -6.44
C ALA A 21 16.24 -31.51 -5.74
N GLY A 22 16.97 -30.58 -5.13
CA GLY A 22 18.17 -30.92 -4.37
C GLY A 22 18.82 -29.80 -3.59
N LEU A 23 18.47 -28.55 -3.90
CA LEU A 23 18.90 -27.40 -3.12
C LEU A 23 17.66 -26.82 -2.45
N THR A 24 17.57 -26.90 -1.13
CA THR A 24 16.53 -26.22 -0.38
C THR A 24 16.61 -24.74 -0.74
N SER A 25 15.52 -24.18 -1.23
CA SER A 25 15.41 -22.78 -1.70
C SER A 25 15.82 -21.72 -0.64
N CYS A 26 16.07 -22.15 0.58
CA CYS A 26 16.60 -21.33 1.68
C CYS A 26 18.07 -20.92 1.54
N GLU A 27 18.89 -21.63 0.79
CA GLU A 27 20.33 -21.27 0.69
C GLU A 27 20.62 -20.20 -0.37
N LEU A 28 19.78 -20.13 -1.42
CA LEU A 28 20.00 -19.14 -2.49
C LEU A 28 19.56 -17.71 -2.11
N PHE A 29 18.58 -17.58 -1.23
CA PHE A 29 18.06 -16.29 -0.75
C PHE A 29 17.66 -16.43 0.73
N PRO A 30 18.58 -16.19 1.68
CA PRO A 30 18.22 -16.22 3.08
C PRO A 30 17.08 -15.20 3.35
N PRO A 31 16.16 -15.54 4.26
CA PRO A 31 15.09 -14.61 4.63
C PRO A 31 15.68 -13.28 5.09
N PRO A 32 15.02 -12.15 4.82
CA PRO A 32 15.49 -10.86 5.28
C PRO A 32 15.56 -10.85 6.81
N THR A 33 16.62 -10.24 7.35
CA THR A 33 16.79 -10.10 8.78
C THR A 33 16.19 -8.79 9.24
N PRO A 34 15.30 -8.80 10.24
CA PRO A 34 14.78 -7.56 10.82
C PRO A 34 15.92 -6.79 11.48
N THR A 35 15.83 -5.48 11.46
CA THR A 35 16.80 -4.57 12.07
C THR A 35 16.11 -3.67 13.09
N THR A 36 16.89 -2.99 13.91
CA THR A 36 16.37 -1.92 14.77
C THR A 36 16.00 -0.73 13.88
N PRO A 37 14.81 -0.13 14.06
CA PRO A 37 14.46 1.10 13.36
C PRO A 37 15.43 2.23 13.77
N PRO A 38 15.70 3.20 12.87
CA PRO A 38 16.64 4.30 13.13
C PRO A 38 16.20 5.21 14.29
N SER A 39 14.92 5.18 14.64
CA SER A 39 14.34 5.80 15.83
C SER A 39 13.18 4.96 16.33
N PRO A 40 12.84 5.01 17.63
CA PRO A 40 11.71 4.28 18.19
C PRO A 40 10.41 4.60 17.42
N ILE A 41 9.60 3.57 17.16
CA ILE A 41 8.31 3.73 16.50
C ILE A 41 7.30 4.21 17.55
N ASP A 42 6.74 5.39 17.32
CA ASP A 42 5.62 5.91 18.11
C ASP A 42 4.31 5.23 17.68
N PHE A 43 3.98 4.11 18.33
CA PHE A 43 2.78 3.35 18.00
C PHE A 43 1.47 4.10 18.32
N ALA A 44 1.48 5.07 19.24
CA ALA A 44 0.31 5.92 19.46
C ALA A 44 0.04 6.81 18.25
N ARG A 45 1.10 7.39 17.68
CA ARG A 45 1.00 8.13 16.41
C ARG A 45 0.59 7.23 15.25
N VAL A 46 1.13 6.02 15.14
CA VAL A 46 0.74 5.05 14.10
C VAL A 46 -0.74 4.70 14.23
N LEU A 47 -1.24 4.53 15.46
CA LEU A 47 -2.65 4.25 15.71
C LEU A 47 -3.55 5.39 15.24
N ASP A 48 -3.17 6.67 15.39
CA ASP A 48 -3.92 7.81 14.84
C ASP A 48 -4.06 7.72 13.31
N TYR A 49 -2.99 7.35 12.59
CA TYR A 49 -3.03 7.11 11.14
C TYR A 49 -3.96 5.94 10.77
N ALA A 50 -3.91 4.84 11.52
CA ALA A 50 -4.78 3.68 11.29
C ALA A 50 -6.25 4.02 11.54
N GLN A 51 -6.56 4.77 12.61
CA GLN A 51 -7.92 5.22 12.93
C GLN A 51 -8.48 6.14 11.85
N ARG A 52 -7.68 7.06 11.30
CA ARG A 52 -8.06 7.89 10.15
C ARG A 52 -8.34 7.04 8.91
N SER A 53 -7.48 6.04 8.65
CA SER A 53 -7.67 5.08 7.56
C SER A 53 -8.90 4.19 7.75
N ALA A 54 -9.37 3.97 8.97
CA ALA A 54 -10.63 3.31 9.25
C ALA A 54 -11.82 4.27 9.07
N LEU A 55 -11.69 5.50 9.57
CA LEU A 55 -12.76 6.51 9.57
C LEU A 55 -13.28 6.82 8.16
N VAL A 56 -12.44 6.75 7.12
CA VAL A 56 -12.86 7.03 5.73
C VAL A 56 -13.87 6.02 5.17
N TYR A 57 -14.08 4.88 5.84
CA TYR A 57 -15.11 3.89 5.50
C TYR A 57 -16.49 4.23 6.07
N ASP A 58 -16.55 5.11 7.06
CA ASP A 58 -17.78 5.56 7.70
C ASP A 58 -18.58 6.55 6.81
N SER A 59 -19.77 6.92 7.28
CA SER A 59 -20.57 7.97 6.62
C SER A 59 -19.89 9.34 6.72
N ASP A 60 -20.23 10.23 5.80
CA ASP A 60 -19.71 11.59 5.78
C ASP A 60 -19.97 12.36 7.08
N GLU A 61 -21.10 12.08 7.70
CA GLU A 61 -21.48 12.68 8.98
C GLU A 61 -20.54 12.21 10.10
N VAL A 62 -20.29 10.91 10.19
CA VAL A 62 -19.37 10.33 11.18
C VAL A 62 -17.94 10.82 10.97
N ILE A 63 -17.50 10.95 9.72
CA ILE A 63 -16.17 11.51 9.42
C ILE A 63 -16.05 12.94 9.98
N ARG A 64 -17.06 13.80 9.76
CA ARG A 64 -17.04 15.18 10.27
C ARG A 64 -17.11 15.24 11.79
N GLN A 65 -17.87 14.35 12.43
CA GLN A 65 -17.99 14.31 13.89
C GLN A 65 -16.72 13.85 14.60
N LYS A 66 -15.96 12.93 13.98
CA LYS A 66 -14.75 12.34 14.55
C LYS A 66 -13.46 13.04 14.11
N ALA A 67 -13.54 14.08 13.32
CA ALA A 67 -12.38 14.90 12.93
C ALA A 67 -11.74 15.55 14.16
N SER A 68 -10.47 15.94 14.02
CA SER A 68 -9.75 16.63 15.09
C SER A 68 -10.49 17.92 15.53
N PRO A 69 -10.50 18.24 16.82
CA PRO A 69 -11.13 19.47 17.29
C PRO A 69 -10.60 20.71 16.57
N GLY A 70 -11.49 21.53 16.05
CA GLY A 70 -11.16 22.75 15.31
C GLY A 70 -10.66 22.54 13.89
N ALA A 71 -10.62 21.30 13.39
CA ALA A 71 -10.29 21.03 12.00
C ALA A 71 -11.51 21.16 11.08
N THR A 72 -11.27 21.55 9.84
CA THR A 72 -12.28 21.48 8.76
C THR A 72 -12.09 20.21 7.95
N VAL A 73 -13.21 19.58 7.54
CA VAL A 73 -13.19 18.35 6.75
C VAL A 73 -13.91 18.55 5.43
N THR A 74 -13.21 18.28 4.34
CA THR A 74 -13.78 18.21 2.99
C THR A 74 -13.71 16.78 2.49
N ILE A 75 -14.84 16.22 2.07
CA ILE A 75 -14.95 14.83 1.62
C ILE A 75 -15.18 14.83 0.12
N SER A 76 -14.52 13.91 -0.59
CA SER A 76 -14.66 13.78 -2.03
C SER A 76 -16.11 13.40 -2.42
N PRO A 77 -16.62 13.87 -3.54
CA PRO A 77 -17.89 13.39 -4.08
C PRO A 77 -17.81 11.91 -4.41
N ALA A 78 -18.96 11.27 -4.57
CA ALA A 78 -19.04 9.91 -5.09
C ALA A 78 -18.42 9.84 -6.48
N THR A 79 -17.60 8.81 -6.72
CA THR A 79 -16.90 8.61 -7.99
C THR A 79 -17.34 7.31 -8.66
N PRO A 80 -17.28 7.20 -10.01
CA PRO A 80 -17.58 5.97 -10.73
C PRO A 80 -16.67 4.79 -10.30
N THR A 81 -15.44 5.07 -9.87
CA THR A 81 -14.48 4.07 -9.38
C THR A 81 -14.75 3.63 -7.95
N GLY A 82 -15.71 4.26 -7.26
CA GLY A 82 -15.99 4.00 -5.85
C GLY A 82 -14.90 4.45 -4.89
N VAL A 83 -13.86 5.12 -5.38
CA VAL A 83 -12.81 5.69 -4.51
C VAL A 83 -13.39 6.86 -3.71
N LYS A 84 -13.04 6.93 -2.43
CA LYS A 84 -13.44 8.00 -1.52
C LYS A 84 -12.19 8.53 -0.80
N ALA A 85 -12.13 9.83 -0.60
CA ALA A 85 -11.09 10.45 0.20
C ALA A 85 -11.67 11.60 1.02
N TYR A 86 -10.98 11.98 2.08
CA TYR A 86 -11.23 13.26 2.72
C TYR A 86 -9.93 14.00 2.99
N VAL A 87 -10.04 15.31 3.04
CA VAL A 87 -8.97 16.21 3.51
C VAL A 87 -9.42 16.83 4.82
N GLU A 88 -8.65 16.63 5.88
CA GLU A 88 -8.82 17.29 7.15
C GLU A 88 -7.75 18.38 7.28
N THR A 89 -8.17 19.62 7.52
CA THR A 89 -7.29 20.77 7.64
C THR A 89 -7.34 21.32 9.06
N ASN A 90 -6.19 21.34 9.72
CA ASN A 90 -6.01 22.00 11.01
C ASN A 90 -5.18 23.28 10.81
N ASP A 91 -5.87 24.42 10.83
CA ASP A 91 -5.24 25.73 10.56
C ASP A 91 -4.32 26.18 11.71
N ALA A 92 -4.63 25.78 12.95
CA ALA A 92 -3.81 26.15 14.10
C ALA A 92 -2.42 25.53 14.04
N ASN A 93 -2.32 24.29 13.57
CA ASN A 93 -1.07 23.54 13.47
C ASN A 93 -0.47 23.59 12.06
N LYS A 94 -1.15 24.16 11.08
CA LYS A 94 -0.79 24.16 9.66
C LYS A 94 -0.53 22.75 9.13
N VAL A 95 -1.41 21.79 9.47
CA VAL A 95 -1.34 20.39 9.05
C VAL A 95 -2.60 20.04 8.26
N GLN A 96 -2.39 19.35 7.15
CA GLN A 96 -3.46 18.75 6.35
C GLN A 96 -3.28 17.23 6.27
N TRP A 97 -4.38 16.53 6.44
CA TRP A 97 -4.43 15.07 6.27
C TRP A 97 -5.16 14.72 5.00
N VAL A 98 -4.55 13.90 4.18
CA VAL A 98 -5.15 13.26 3.01
C VAL A 98 -5.36 11.80 3.36
N VAL A 99 -6.63 11.41 3.46
CA VAL A 99 -7.02 10.05 3.84
C VAL A 99 -7.78 9.40 2.71
N VAL A 100 -7.30 8.24 2.26
CA VAL A 100 -7.84 7.56 1.08
C VAL A 100 -8.45 6.22 1.47
N ARG A 101 -9.70 5.99 1.05
CA ARG A 101 -10.43 4.74 1.28
C ARG A 101 -10.00 3.67 0.28
N GLY A 102 -9.81 2.45 0.77
CA GLY A 102 -9.75 1.26 -0.06
C GLY A 102 -11.13 0.82 -0.58
N THR A 103 -11.16 -0.33 -1.22
CA THR A 103 -12.41 -0.94 -1.67
C THR A 103 -13.27 -1.36 -0.48
N SER A 104 -14.54 -0.98 -0.48
CA SER A 104 -15.49 -1.33 0.59
C SER A 104 -15.85 -2.83 0.59
N ASN A 105 -15.66 -3.52 -0.52
CA ASN A 105 -15.96 -4.94 -0.66
C ASN A 105 -14.67 -5.75 -0.85
N LEU A 106 -13.95 -5.96 0.26
CA LEU A 106 -12.70 -6.72 0.30
C LEU A 106 -12.85 -8.20 -0.11
N ALA A 107 -14.05 -8.76 0.01
CA ALA A 107 -14.32 -10.12 -0.44
C ALA A 107 -14.18 -10.28 -1.97
N ASN A 108 -14.29 -9.18 -2.72
CA ASN A 108 -14.11 -9.13 -4.17
C ASN A 108 -12.72 -8.64 -4.60
N VAL A 109 -11.82 -8.30 -3.68
CA VAL A 109 -10.37 -8.16 -3.95
C VAL A 109 -9.77 -9.57 -4.16
N LYS A 110 -10.58 -10.48 -4.74
CA LYS A 110 -10.08 -11.73 -5.29
C LYS A 110 -9.20 -11.38 -6.48
N LEU A 111 -7.97 -11.79 -6.45
CA LEU A 111 -7.05 -12.33 -7.46
C LEU A 111 -7.28 -11.98 -8.98
N ASP A 112 -8.34 -11.27 -9.32
CA ASP A 112 -8.70 -10.80 -10.66
C ASP A 112 -8.27 -9.32 -10.87
N VAL A 113 -7.25 -8.89 -10.14
CA VAL A 113 -6.68 -7.56 -10.36
C VAL A 113 -5.91 -7.61 -11.68
N ASP A 114 -6.43 -6.87 -12.65
CA ASP A 114 -5.72 -6.62 -13.89
C ASP A 114 -4.36 -5.96 -13.57
N TYR A 115 -3.28 -6.75 -13.60
CA TYR A 115 -1.92 -6.30 -13.27
C TYR A 115 -1.27 -5.44 -14.37
N ASN A 116 -2.08 -4.87 -15.28
CA ASN A 116 -1.60 -3.99 -16.32
C ASN A 116 -0.89 -2.77 -15.71
N LYS A 117 0.23 -2.43 -16.33
CA LYS A 117 0.99 -1.23 -16.03
C LYS A 117 0.60 -0.11 -16.99
N VAL A 118 0.68 1.11 -16.50
CA VAL A 118 0.60 2.34 -17.28
C VAL A 118 1.75 3.24 -16.89
N VAL A 119 2.46 3.78 -17.87
CA VAL A 119 3.46 4.81 -17.57
C VAL A 119 2.74 6.13 -17.34
N ASP A 120 2.82 6.64 -16.11
CA ASP A 120 2.25 7.95 -15.80
C ASP A 120 3.10 9.05 -16.45
N PRO A 121 2.49 9.96 -17.23
CA PRO A 121 3.22 10.98 -17.99
C PRO A 121 3.91 12.04 -17.12
N ARG A 122 3.44 12.25 -15.89
CA ARG A 122 4.06 13.19 -14.94
C ARG A 122 5.14 12.54 -14.11
N LEU A 123 4.83 11.35 -13.58
CA LEU A 123 5.75 10.59 -12.74
C LEU A 123 6.84 9.89 -13.56
N GLN A 124 6.59 9.63 -14.85
CA GLN A 124 7.50 8.95 -15.78
C GLN A 124 8.00 7.61 -15.24
N VAL A 125 7.11 6.89 -14.58
CA VAL A 125 7.34 5.54 -14.06
C VAL A 125 6.12 4.66 -14.32
N PRO A 126 6.31 3.36 -14.48
CA PRO A 126 5.23 2.40 -14.57
C PRO A 126 4.47 2.31 -13.25
N LEU A 127 3.14 2.36 -13.32
CA LEU A 127 2.23 2.21 -12.20
C LEU A 127 1.22 1.10 -12.50
N HIS A 128 0.72 0.46 -11.46
CA HIS A 128 -0.47 -0.38 -11.56
C HIS A 128 -1.66 0.46 -12.04
N LYS A 129 -2.23 0.10 -13.19
CA LYS A 129 -3.25 0.90 -13.91
C LYS A 129 -4.42 1.30 -13.01
N GLY A 130 -5.06 0.32 -12.37
CA GLY A 130 -6.24 0.59 -11.53
C GLY A 130 -5.94 1.47 -10.32
N PHE A 131 -4.74 1.33 -9.71
CA PHE A 131 -4.32 2.20 -8.60
C PHE A 131 -3.99 3.61 -9.09
N ALA A 132 -3.40 3.74 -10.28
CA ALA A 132 -3.12 5.04 -10.89
C ALA A 132 -4.41 5.80 -11.20
N GLU A 133 -5.42 5.14 -11.79
CA GLU A 133 -6.73 5.73 -12.07
C GLU A 133 -7.42 6.21 -10.78
N ALA A 134 -7.44 5.39 -9.73
CA ALA A 134 -7.99 5.77 -8.44
C ALA A 134 -7.23 6.95 -7.82
N ALA A 135 -5.90 6.92 -7.88
CA ALA A 135 -5.05 7.98 -7.35
C ALA A 135 -5.22 9.31 -8.06
N LEU A 136 -5.39 9.31 -9.38
CA LEU A 136 -5.61 10.55 -10.15
C LEU A 136 -6.92 11.23 -9.75
N VAL A 137 -7.99 10.47 -9.54
CA VAL A 137 -9.26 11.02 -9.04
C VAL A 137 -9.06 11.69 -7.69
N VAL A 138 -8.38 11.02 -6.74
CA VAL A 138 -8.07 11.58 -5.42
C VAL A 138 -7.17 12.79 -5.54
N TYR A 139 -6.11 12.71 -6.33
CA TYR A 139 -5.15 13.81 -6.52
C TYR A 139 -5.83 15.08 -7.03
N HIS A 140 -6.69 14.99 -8.05
CA HIS A 140 -7.41 16.16 -8.57
C HIS A 140 -8.32 16.80 -7.52
N PHE A 141 -8.97 16.00 -6.70
CA PHE A 141 -9.76 16.51 -5.57
C PHE A 141 -8.88 17.19 -4.52
N VAL A 142 -7.82 16.51 -4.07
CA VAL A 142 -6.94 16.97 -2.99
C VAL A 142 -6.20 18.26 -3.37
N LYS A 143 -5.68 18.33 -4.61
CA LYS A 143 -4.87 19.45 -5.10
C LYS A 143 -5.57 20.79 -4.94
N THR A 144 -6.89 20.83 -5.07
CA THR A 144 -7.67 22.08 -4.94
C THR A 144 -7.86 22.53 -3.49
N LEU A 145 -7.53 21.68 -2.52
CA LEU A 145 -7.76 21.90 -1.09
C LEU A 145 -6.48 22.16 -0.30
N LEU A 146 -5.32 21.80 -0.88
CA LEU A 146 -4.05 21.95 -0.19
C LEU A 146 -3.65 23.42 -0.10
N LYS A 147 -3.22 23.82 1.10
CA LYS A 147 -2.82 25.17 1.44
C LYS A 147 -1.29 25.30 1.40
N PRO A 148 -0.72 26.31 0.73
CA PRO A 148 0.71 26.56 0.76
C PRO A 148 1.23 26.75 2.21
N GLY A 149 2.39 26.15 2.48
CA GLY A 149 3.03 26.26 3.80
C GLY A 149 2.43 25.34 4.88
N TYR A 150 1.49 24.45 4.52
CA TYR A 150 0.99 23.42 5.43
C TYR A 150 1.74 22.10 5.20
N GLU A 151 1.99 21.36 6.28
CA GLU A 151 2.49 19.99 6.21
C GLU A 151 1.35 19.05 5.79
N THR A 152 1.54 18.32 4.69
CA THR A 152 0.55 17.35 4.19
C THR A 152 0.95 15.93 4.61
N ARG A 153 0.10 15.28 5.39
CA ARG A 153 0.20 13.88 5.83
C ARG A 153 -0.74 13.01 5.02
N VAL A 154 -0.27 11.84 4.61
CA VAL A 154 -1.05 10.96 3.74
C VAL A 154 -1.21 9.58 4.39
N THR A 155 -2.41 9.02 4.33
CA THR A 155 -2.68 7.67 4.85
C THR A 155 -3.78 6.96 4.07
N GLY A 156 -3.77 5.64 4.16
CA GLY A 156 -4.79 4.79 3.57
C GLY A 156 -4.56 3.31 3.87
N HIS A 157 -5.60 2.52 3.69
CA HIS A 157 -5.59 1.08 3.91
C HIS A 157 -5.92 0.35 2.62
N SER A 158 -5.27 -0.81 2.36
CA SER A 158 -5.55 -1.64 1.20
C SER A 158 -5.32 -0.89 -0.12
N LEU A 159 -6.25 -0.97 -1.09
CA LEU A 159 -6.26 -0.16 -2.30
C LEU A 159 -6.14 1.35 -2.00
N GLY A 160 -6.76 1.82 -0.91
CA GLY A 160 -6.62 3.22 -0.48
C GLY A 160 -5.19 3.56 -0.09
N GLY A 161 -4.45 2.61 0.49
CA GLY A 161 -3.01 2.73 0.73
C GLY A 161 -2.20 2.83 -0.57
N ALA A 162 -2.54 2.00 -1.57
CA ALA A 162 -1.91 2.07 -2.90
C ALA A 162 -2.16 3.42 -3.58
N ALA A 163 -3.42 3.88 -3.61
CA ALA A 163 -3.76 5.19 -4.17
C ALA A 163 -3.10 6.34 -3.38
N ALA A 164 -3.05 6.25 -2.04
CA ALA A 164 -2.38 7.23 -1.18
C ALA A 164 -0.89 7.38 -1.50
N VAL A 165 -0.20 6.26 -1.78
CA VAL A 165 1.23 6.29 -2.17
C VAL A 165 1.42 6.98 -3.52
N ILE A 166 0.57 6.72 -4.51
CA ILE A 166 0.65 7.39 -5.82
C ILE A 166 0.31 8.90 -5.67
N VAL A 167 -0.69 9.23 -4.84
CA VAL A 167 -0.98 10.65 -4.50
C VAL A 167 0.23 11.31 -3.86
N LEU A 168 0.91 10.64 -2.93
CA LEU A 168 2.14 11.14 -2.29
C LEU A 168 3.25 11.41 -3.34
N MET A 169 3.41 10.54 -4.34
CA MET A 169 4.34 10.73 -5.45
C MET A 169 3.98 11.98 -6.27
N LEU A 170 2.69 12.15 -6.62
CA LEU A 170 2.20 13.32 -7.37
C LEU A 170 2.38 14.63 -6.60
N LEU A 171 2.09 14.64 -5.30
CA LEU A 171 2.28 15.80 -4.43
C LEU A 171 3.75 16.18 -4.27
N LYS A 172 4.65 15.18 -4.29
CA LYS A 172 6.11 15.44 -4.32
C LYS A 172 6.52 16.19 -5.57
N GLU A 173 6.02 15.77 -6.74
CA GLU A 173 6.30 16.48 -8.01
C GLU A 173 5.71 17.90 -8.05
N ASP A 174 4.63 18.15 -7.29
CA ASP A 174 4.06 19.51 -7.12
C ASP A 174 4.84 20.38 -6.12
N GLY A 175 5.86 19.83 -5.44
CA GLY A 175 6.62 20.57 -4.43
C GLY A 175 5.86 20.82 -3.12
N VAL A 176 4.82 20.00 -2.84
CA VAL A 176 4.07 20.10 -1.58
C VAL A 176 4.96 19.70 -0.40
N THR A 177 4.86 20.44 0.70
CA THR A 177 5.55 20.08 1.95
C THR A 177 4.93 18.80 2.54
N LEU A 178 5.64 17.68 2.37
CA LEU A 178 5.18 16.38 2.82
C LEU A 178 5.63 16.10 4.25
N GLY A 179 4.68 15.78 5.12
CA GLY A 179 4.91 15.14 6.40
C GLY A 179 4.96 13.62 6.27
N PRO A 180 5.06 12.89 7.38
CA PRO A 180 5.04 11.44 7.36
C PRO A 180 3.80 10.89 6.69
N ALA A 181 3.99 9.83 5.87
CA ALA A 181 2.92 9.04 5.29
C ALA A 181 2.98 7.62 5.86
N MET A 182 1.83 7.07 6.21
CA MET A 182 1.73 5.72 6.75
C MET A 182 0.61 4.96 6.05
N THR A 183 0.89 3.73 5.64
CA THR A 183 -0.09 2.87 4.96
C THR A 183 -0.23 1.53 5.67
N PHE A 184 -1.41 0.92 5.54
CA PHE A 184 -1.76 -0.32 6.20
C PHE A 184 -2.24 -1.33 5.17
N GLY A 185 -1.61 -2.51 5.10
CA GLY A 185 -1.98 -3.54 4.14
C GLY A 185 -1.90 -3.09 2.67
N GLN A 186 -0.98 -2.20 2.35
CA GLN A 186 -0.85 -1.59 1.03
C GLN A 186 -0.23 -2.56 0.01
N PRO A 187 -0.86 -2.80 -1.16
CA PRO A 187 -0.25 -3.54 -2.26
C PRO A 187 0.83 -2.72 -2.99
N LYS A 188 1.63 -3.38 -3.81
CA LYS A 188 2.68 -2.77 -4.63
C LYS A 188 2.08 -1.89 -5.72
N VAL A 189 2.66 -0.74 -5.98
CA VAL A 189 2.09 0.26 -6.89
C VAL A 189 2.93 0.52 -8.15
N THR A 190 4.22 0.25 -8.10
CA THR A 190 5.18 0.59 -9.15
C THR A 190 6.22 -0.51 -9.31
N ASN A 191 7.10 -0.38 -10.30
CA ASN A 191 8.21 -1.28 -10.52
C ASN A 191 9.51 -0.78 -9.84
N ARG A 192 10.64 -1.46 -10.12
CA ARG A 192 11.97 -1.10 -9.59
C ARG A 192 12.37 0.34 -9.91
N GLN A 193 12.05 0.83 -11.10
CA GLN A 193 12.37 2.20 -11.53
C GLN A 193 11.62 3.22 -10.66
N GLY A 194 10.31 3.04 -10.50
CA GLY A 194 9.50 3.91 -9.68
C GLY A 194 9.87 3.84 -8.20
N ALA A 195 10.12 2.62 -7.69
CA ALA A 195 10.59 2.43 -6.32
C ALA A 195 11.91 3.17 -6.05
N ALA A 196 12.87 3.10 -6.97
CA ALA A 196 14.15 3.81 -6.84
C ALA A 196 13.98 5.34 -6.89
N LYS A 197 13.11 5.84 -7.80
CA LYS A 197 12.83 7.29 -7.93
C LYS A 197 12.23 7.87 -6.66
N TYR A 198 11.31 7.16 -6.03
CA TYR A 198 10.50 7.68 -4.92
C TYR A 198 10.90 7.15 -3.54
N ARG A 199 12.02 6.44 -3.42
CA ARG A 199 12.50 5.86 -2.16
C ARG A 199 12.72 6.87 -1.02
N SER A 200 12.93 8.14 -1.34
CA SER A 200 13.14 9.21 -0.36
C SER A 200 11.86 9.81 0.21
N LEU A 201 10.68 9.37 -0.26
CA LEU A 201 9.41 9.80 0.31
C LEU A 201 9.30 9.37 1.79
N PRO A 202 8.67 10.19 2.65
CA PRO A 202 8.54 9.90 4.07
C PRO A 202 7.45 8.84 4.34
N LEU A 203 7.56 7.70 3.66
CA LEU A 203 6.60 6.59 3.71
C LEU A 203 7.06 5.50 4.68
N LEU A 204 6.17 5.08 5.58
CA LEU A 204 6.32 3.89 6.42
C LEU A 204 5.12 2.97 6.21
N ARG A 205 5.37 1.71 5.87
CA ARG A 205 4.34 0.71 5.57
C ARG A 205 4.13 -0.22 6.74
N PHE A 206 2.89 -0.46 7.13
CA PHE A 206 2.52 -1.39 8.19
C PHE A 206 1.81 -2.60 7.59
N VAL A 207 2.23 -3.78 8.01
CA VAL A 207 1.74 -5.07 7.53
C VAL A 207 1.43 -5.96 8.73
N ASN A 208 0.23 -6.50 8.83
CA ASN A 208 -0.01 -7.61 9.75
C ASN A 208 0.68 -8.87 9.21
N ASP A 209 1.28 -9.67 10.09
CA ASP A 209 2.14 -10.81 9.74
C ASP A 209 1.50 -11.79 8.73
N LYS A 210 0.20 -12.00 8.80
CA LYS A 210 -0.54 -12.92 7.91
C LYS A 210 -1.37 -12.24 6.83
N ASP A 211 -1.17 -10.95 6.59
CA ASP A 211 -1.88 -10.23 5.52
C ASP A 211 -1.18 -10.46 4.16
N PRO A 212 -1.82 -11.17 3.20
CA PRO A 212 -1.23 -11.41 1.89
C PRO A 212 -1.35 -10.23 0.91
N VAL A 213 -2.17 -9.21 1.19
CA VAL A 213 -2.43 -8.11 0.25
C VAL A 213 -1.18 -7.28 -0.06
N PRO A 214 -0.28 -6.98 0.90
CA PRO A 214 0.98 -6.32 0.58
C PRO A 214 1.89 -7.08 -0.38
N LEU A 215 1.69 -8.39 -0.52
CA LEU A 215 2.46 -9.21 -1.44
C LEU A 215 2.01 -9.06 -2.91
N MET A 216 0.83 -8.46 -3.12
CA MET A 216 0.23 -8.27 -4.43
C MET A 216 0.74 -6.98 -5.13
N PRO A 217 0.86 -6.94 -6.46
CA PRO A 217 0.85 -8.09 -7.37
C PRO A 217 2.01 -9.05 -7.10
N PRO A 218 1.80 -10.36 -7.31
CA PRO A 218 2.88 -11.34 -7.18
C PRO A 218 3.94 -11.16 -8.26
N LEU A 219 5.09 -11.78 -8.05
CA LEU A 219 6.10 -11.91 -9.09
C LEU A 219 5.56 -12.86 -10.18
N ASP A 220 5.40 -12.39 -11.39
CA ASP A 220 5.11 -13.22 -12.56
C ASP A 220 6.26 -13.16 -13.58
N LEU A 221 6.42 -14.28 -14.34
CA LEU A 221 7.51 -14.39 -15.31
C LEU A 221 7.36 -13.39 -16.47
N PHE A 222 6.13 -13.02 -16.84
CA PHE A 222 5.90 -12.11 -17.95
C PHE A 222 6.29 -10.68 -17.59
N SER A 223 6.16 -10.28 -16.32
CA SER A 223 6.60 -8.98 -15.86
C SER A 223 8.12 -8.78 -15.96
N LEU A 224 8.90 -9.86 -16.05
CA LEU A 224 10.34 -9.77 -16.27
C LEU A 224 10.70 -9.39 -17.73
N LEU A 225 9.80 -9.65 -18.66
CA LEU A 225 9.97 -9.33 -20.09
C LEU A 225 9.44 -7.95 -20.47
N ASP A 226 8.68 -7.33 -19.58
CA ASP A 226 8.12 -6.00 -19.72
C ASP A 226 8.90 -5.01 -18.83
N GLU A 227 8.28 -4.08 -18.19
CA GLU A 227 8.90 -3.04 -17.36
C GLU A 227 9.38 -3.53 -15.98
N GLY A 228 9.50 -4.85 -15.80
CA GLY A 228 9.92 -5.51 -14.57
C GLY A 228 8.80 -5.67 -13.54
N PRO A 229 9.03 -6.50 -12.51
CA PRO A 229 8.03 -6.82 -11.51
C PRO A 229 7.65 -5.60 -10.66
N PHE A 230 6.44 -5.64 -10.10
CA PHE A 230 6.02 -4.65 -9.12
C PHE A 230 6.86 -4.74 -7.85
N GLN A 231 7.23 -3.59 -7.31
CA GLN A 231 8.02 -3.46 -6.09
C GLN A 231 7.43 -2.45 -5.12
N HIS A 232 7.70 -2.66 -3.85
CA HIS A 232 7.50 -1.64 -2.82
C HIS A 232 8.68 -0.67 -2.74
N PHE A 233 8.47 0.44 -2.11
CA PHE A 233 9.49 1.33 -1.57
C PHE A 233 9.09 1.82 -0.18
N GLY A 234 10.03 2.37 0.54
CA GLY A 234 9.86 2.75 1.94
C GLY A 234 9.97 1.56 2.90
N PRO A 235 10.41 1.80 4.14
CA PRO A 235 10.52 0.78 5.17
C PRO A 235 9.19 0.09 5.47
N GLU A 236 9.28 -1.12 6.04
CA GLU A 236 8.13 -1.92 6.43
C GLU A 236 8.21 -2.31 7.90
N VAL A 237 7.08 -2.23 8.59
CA VAL A 237 6.90 -2.73 9.95
C VAL A 237 5.89 -3.86 9.91
N VAL A 238 6.36 -5.07 10.20
CA VAL A 238 5.50 -6.25 10.31
C VAL A 238 5.01 -6.35 11.75
N LEU A 239 3.70 -6.32 11.92
CA LEU A 239 3.02 -6.38 13.20
C LEU A 239 2.75 -7.84 13.59
N GLY A 240 3.51 -8.36 14.55
CA GLY A 240 3.29 -9.67 15.16
C GLY A 240 2.29 -9.63 16.31
N ASN A 241 2.13 -10.76 16.99
CA ASN A 241 1.24 -10.90 18.14
C ASN A 241 1.75 -10.10 19.35
N GLY A 242 0.82 -9.56 20.14
CA GLY A 242 1.12 -8.81 21.35
C GLY A 242 1.99 -7.58 21.05
N THR A 243 3.07 -7.43 21.80
CA THR A 243 4.00 -6.30 21.67
C THR A 243 5.03 -6.46 20.56
N MET A 244 5.10 -7.64 19.95
CA MET A 244 6.12 -7.95 18.95
C MET A 244 5.89 -7.20 17.62
N TYR A 245 6.96 -6.73 17.04
CA TYR A 245 7.02 -6.23 15.67
C TYR A 245 8.42 -6.45 15.09
N GLN A 246 8.52 -6.39 13.77
CA GLN A 246 9.78 -6.46 13.04
C GLN A 246 9.86 -5.26 12.09
N TYR A 247 11.02 -4.64 12.02
CA TYR A 247 11.29 -3.52 11.12
C TYR A 247 12.25 -3.97 10.02
N TYR A 248 11.87 -3.69 8.79
CA TYR A 248 12.66 -3.97 7.59
C TYR A 248 12.97 -2.66 6.86
N PRO A 249 14.24 -2.32 6.66
CA PRO A 249 14.65 -1.26 5.73
C PRO A 249 14.15 -1.58 4.31
N GLU A 250 14.00 -0.57 3.48
CA GLU A 250 13.41 -0.65 2.13
C GLU A 250 13.86 -1.88 1.32
N HIS A 251 15.17 -2.10 1.20
CA HIS A 251 15.72 -3.20 0.41
C HIS A 251 15.42 -4.60 0.98
N GLN A 252 15.26 -4.72 2.28
CA GLN A 252 14.91 -5.97 2.96
C GLN A 252 13.39 -6.21 2.92
N ALA A 253 12.59 -5.16 3.05
CA ALA A 253 11.16 -5.22 2.94
C ALA A 253 10.72 -5.84 1.60
N GLU A 254 11.36 -5.46 0.49
CA GLU A 254 11.06 -6.03 -0.82
C GLU A 254 11.37 -7.53 -0.89
N ARG A 255 12.50 -7.96 -0.37
CA ARG A 255 12.88 -9.39 -0.33
C ARG A 255 11.93 -10.21 0.54
N PHE A 256 11.54 -9.66 1.69
CA PHE A 256 10.56 -10.28 2.58
C PHE A 256 9.23 -10.48 1.86
N SER A 257 8.73 -9.46 1.19
CA SER A 257 7.47 -9.50 0.44
C SER A 257 7.43 -10.65 -0.57
N VAL A 258 8.48 -10.83 -1.38
CA VAL A 258 8.58 -11.91 -2.37
C VAL A 258 8.60 -13.29 -1.70
N THR A 259 9.39 -13.46 -0.64
CA THR A 259 9.49 -14.74 0.06
C THR A 259 8.16 -15.13 0.72
N SER A 260 7.52 -14.18 1.41
CA SER A 260 6.26 -14.42 2.12
C SER A 260 5.11 -14.74 1.19
N PHE A 261 5.09 -14.19 -0.04
CA PHE A 261 4.06 -14.50 -1.03
C PHE A 261 3.98 -16.02 -1.29
N TRP A 262 5.12 -16.65 -1.58
CA TRP A 262 5.12 -18.09 -1.86
C TRP A 262 4.72 -18.95 -0.65
N GLN A 263 4.95 -18.47 0.57
CA GLN A 263 4.53 -19.15 1.80
C GLN A 263 3.03 -19.03 2.05
N THR A 264 2.39 -17.94 1.61
CA THR A 264 0.97 -17.67 1.83
C THR A 264 0.09 -18.07 0.64
N LEU A 265 0.69 -18.47 -0.46
CA LEU A 265 -0.03 -18.89 -1.67
C LEU A 265 -0.98 -20.06 -1.36
N GLY A 266 -2.27 -19.85 -1.60
CA GLY A 266 -3.32 -20.84 -1.34
C GLY A 266 -4.20 -20.57 -0.12
N GLN A 267 -3.93 -19.55 0.66
CA GLN A 267 -4.86 -19.12 1.71
C GLN A 267 -6.08 -18.44 1.08
N GLN A 268 -7.28 -18.97 1.38
CA GLN A 268 -8.54 -18.47 0.80
C GLN A 268 -9.16 -17.30 1.56
N GLU A 269 -8.76 -17.10 2.80
CA GLU A 269 -9.26 -16.02 3.67
C GLU A 269 -8.17 -15.01 3.96
N ILE A 270 -8.57 -13.74 4.13
CA ILE A 270 -7.68 -12.63 4.44
C ILE A 270 -8.05 -12.07 5.83
N PRO A 271 -7.97 -12.89 6.90
CA PRO A 271 -8.48 -12.51 8.21
C PRO A 271 -7.72 -11.33 8.85
N ASP A 272 -6.45 -11.15 8.50
CA ASP A 272 -5.59 -10.12 9.10
C ASP A 272 -5.51 -8.84 8.25
N HIS A 273 -6.21 -8.79 7.09
CA HIS A 273 -6.24 -7.62 6.22
C HIS A 273 -7.18 -6.48 6.68
N PRO A 274 -8.37 -6.71 7.27
CA PRO A 274 -9.25 -5.62 7.67
C PRO A 274 -8.56 -4.58 8.55
N ILE A 275 -8.80 -3.29 8.31
CA ILE A 275 -8.17 -2.19 9.07
C ILE A 275 -8.41 -2.30 10.57
N ALA A 276 -9.53 -2.88 11.01
CA ALA A 276 -9.80 -3.15 12.41
C ALA A 276 -8.76 -4.10 13.05
N ARG A 277 -8.21 -5.04 12.28
CA ARG A 277 -7.12 -5.92 12.75
C ARG A 277 -5.82 -5.17 12.92
N TYR A 278 -5.51 -4.26 12.02
CA TYR A 278 -4.35 -3.36 12.17
C TYR A 278 -4.46 -2.52 13.44
N ILE A 279 -5.63 -1.92 13.69
CA ILE A 279 -5.91 -1.15 14.91
C ILE A 279 -5.72 -2.02 16.15
N GLN A 280 -6.25 -3.23 16.16
CA GLN A 280 -6.11 -4.18 17.26
C GLN A 280 -4.63 -4.54 17.51
N SER A 281 -3.87 -4.84 16.44
CA SER A 281 -2.44 -5.15 16.53
C SER A 281 -1.63 -3.96 17.07
N LEU A 282 -1.96 -2.73 16.66
CA LEU A 282 -1.28 -1.52 17.11
C LEU A 282 -1.58 -1.20 18.58
N GLN A 283 -2.82 -1.38 19.03
CA GLN A 283 -3.21 -1.15 20.42
C GLN A 283 -2.41 -2.02 21.40
N GLN A 284 -2.04 -3.24 21.00
CA GLN A 284 -1.23 -4.14 21.79
C GLN A 284 0.24 -3.68 21.97
N LYS A 285 0.69 -2.67 21.19
CA LYS A 285 2.07 -2.17 21.20
C LYS A 285 2.22 -0.83 21.89
N ILE A 286 1.12 -0.23 22.34
CA ILE A 286 1.14 1.05 23.05
C ILE A 286 1.35 0.82 24.54
N GLY A 287 2.29 1.53 25.13
CA GLY A 287 2.53 1.48 26.58
C GLY A 287 3.54 0.43 27.04
N HIS A 288 4.33 -0.11 26.12
CA HIS A 288 5.36 -1.09 26.43
C HIS A 288 6.75 -0.59 26.00
#